data_cc7684ab5838fb701def67e97a3d5d4e
#
_entry.id   cc7684ab5838fb701def67e97a3d5d4e
#
_cell.length_a   1.000
_cell.length_b   1.000
_cell.length_c   1.000
_cell.angle_alpha   90.00
_cell.angle_beta   90.00
_cell.angle_gamma   90.00
#
_symmetry.space_group_name_H-M   'P 1'
#
loop_
_entity.id
_entity.type
_entity.pdbx_description
1 polymer ?
#
loop_
_entity_poly.entity_id
_entity_poly.type
_entity_poly.pdbx_seq_one_letter_code
_entity_poly.pdbx_strand_id
1 'polypeptide(L)'
;MTRPTLYIDRDGTLIDEPKTDFQIDSLEKLRFERDVIPALLRLQTHYRLVIVSNQDGLGSASFPQASFDTPHEKMLETFASQGIRFDAVYICPHRAEDGCTCRKPQIGLLRDEIAALRFDPAHSYVIGDRDSDLQLAENLGITGLRYHPDHLGWAHIAEKLLPVAATERAPRRASVHRQTRETDIRIRLDLDRAGINHIHTGIGFFDHMLDQIATHGGFQMNIDCAGDLHIDEHHSIEDTALALGEALRQALGDKRGIARFGFVLPMDECRAQCTLDLSGRPYCCFKAEFKREQVGGFATEMTEHFFYSLSQSLMCTLHLSSKGRNDHHKIESLFKVFGRTLRQAIRIEGSELPSSKGVL
;
A
#
# COMPACT_ATOMS: atom_id res chain seq x y z
N MET A 1 -25.78 -8.18 -1.94
CA MET A 1 -25.17 -8.11 -3.28
C MET A 1 -24.24 -9.29 -3.42
N THR A 2 -24.27 -10.01 -4.54
CA THR A 2 -23.34 -11.10 -4.83
C THR A 2 -21.96 -10.52 -5.08
N ARG A 3 -20.93 -11.08 -4.45
CA ARG A 3 -19.55 -10.61 -4.60
C ARG A 3 -19.00 -11.05 -5.96
N PRO A 4 -18.31 -10.19 -6.73
CA PRO A 4 -17.69 -10.59 -7.99
C PRO A 4 -16.70 -11.75 -7.77
N THR A 5 -16.53 -12.62 -8.75
CA THR A 5 -15.73 -13.85 -8.65
C THR A 5 -14.61 -13.89 -9.70
N LEU A 6 -13.42 -14.27 -9.31
CA LEU A 6 -12.33 -14.65 -10.21
C LEU A 6 -12.26 -16.18 -10.26
N TYR A 7 -12.56 -16.75 -11.43
CA TYR A 7 -12.33 -18.15 -11.74
C TYR A 7 -10.93 -18.27 -12.33
N ILE A 8 -10.04 -18.91 -11.62
CA ILE A 8 -8.60 -18.88 -11.89
C ILE A 8 -8.14 -20.29 -12.25
N ASP A 9 -7.48 -20.45 -13.39
CA ASP A 9 -6.79 -21.70 -13.68
C ASP A 9 -5.60 -21.92 -12.76
N ARG A 10 -5.20 -23.17 -12.59
CA ARG A 10 -4.12 -23.56 -11.69
C ARG A 10 -2.76 -23.56 -12.40
N ASP A 11 -2.58 -24.48 -13.37
CA ASP A 11 -1.32 -24.76 -14.02
C ASP A 11 -1.07 -23.76 -15.16
N GLY A 12 0.14 -23.18 -15.21
CA GLY A 12 0.44 -22.08 -16.14
C GLY A 12 -0.19 -20.73 -15.77
N THR A 13 -0.88 -20.63 -14.61
CA THR A 13 -1.59 -19.41 -14.19
C THR A 13 -1.29 -19.04 -12.73
N LEU A 14 -1.57 -19.89 -11.75
CA LEU A 14 -1.16 -19.71 -10.34
C LEU A 14 0.24 -20.23 -10.09
N ILE A 15 0.58 -21.33 -10.72
CA ILE A 15 1.87 -22.03 -10.63
C ILE A 15 2.38 -22.34 -12.03
N ASP A 16 3.70 -22.27 -12.20
CA ASP A 16 4.38 -22.55 -13.48
C ASP A 16 4.18 -24.00 -13.91
N GLU A 17 3.82 -24.21 -15.16
CA GLU A 17 3.59 -25.54 -15.71
C GLU A 17 4.84 -26.06 -16.44
N PRO A 18 5.34 -27.27 -16.07
CA PRO A 18 6.46 -27.87 -16.78
C PRO A 18 6.16 -28.10 -18.26
N LYS A 19 7.04 -27.62 -19.15
CA LYS A 19 6.85 -27.72 -20.62
C LYS A 19 7.09 -29.11 -21.18
N THR A 20 7.58 -30.05 -20.35
CA THR A 20 7.96 -31.40 -20.77
C THR A 20 6.81 -32.41 -20.68
N ASP A 21 6.06 -32.38 -19.60
CA ASP A 21 5.00 -33.34 -19.29
C ASP A 21 3.67 -32.70 -18.85
N PHE A 22 3.65 -31.39 -18.69
CA PHE A 22 2.46 -30.62 -18.32
C PHE A 22 1.79 -31.09 -17.01
N GLN A 23 2.57 -31.73 -16.12
CA GLN A 23 2.08 -32.24 -14.83
C GLN A 23 2.92 -31.70 -13.66
N ILE A 24 2.24 -31.20 -12.65
CA ILE A 24 2.86 -30.81 -11.37
C ILE A 24 2.54 -31.92 -10.38
N ASP A 25 3.35 -32.97 -10.42
CA ASP A 25 3.20 -34.24 -9.71
C ASP A 25 4.15 -34.40 -8.51
N SER A 26 4.97 -33.39 -8.22
CA SER A 26 5.90 -33.38 -7.10
C SER A 26 6.16 -31.97 -6.57
N LEU A 27 6.70 -31.89 -5.34
CA LEU A 27 7.08 -30.60 -4.73
C LEU A 27 8.24 -29.92 -5.47
N GLU A 28 9.13 -30.70 -6.10
CA GLU A 28 10.25 -30.16 -6.89
C GLU A 28 9.78 -29.39 -8.11
N LYS A 29 8.60 -29.73 -8.66
CA LYS A 29 7.98 -29.03 -9.79
C LYS A 29 7.14 -27.82 -9.38
N LEU A 30 6.79 -27.70 -8.09
CA LEU A 30 5.96 -26.59 -7.62
C LEU A 30 6.72 -25.26 -7.67
N ARG A 31 6.33 -24.37 -8.55
CA ARG A 31 6.82 -22.99 -8.70
C ARG A 31 5.64 -22.04 -8.82
N PHE A 32 5.63 -20.98 -8.02
CA PHE A 32 4.59 -19.96 -8.12
C PHE A 32 4.87 -19.02 -9.30
N GLU A 33 3.82 -18.64 -9.99
CA GLU A 33 3.91 -17.60 -11.01
C GLU A 33 4.34 -16.25 -10.40
N ARG A 34 5.04 -15.48 -11.22
CA ARG A 34 5.56 -14.19 -10.82
C ARG A 34 4.43 -13.25 -10.38
N ASP A 35 4.62 -12.56 -9.26
CA ASP A 35 3.70 -11.57 -8.69
C ASP A 35 2.30 -12.11 -8.31
N VAL A 36 2.06 -13.44 -8.36
CA VAL A 36 0.74 -14.03 -8.04
C VAL A 36 0.31 -13.74 -6.59
N ILE A 37 1.21 -13.90 -5.62
CA ILE A 37 0.89 -13.68 -4.19
C ILE A 37 0.50 -12.22 -3.92
N PRO A 38 1.32 -11.18 -4.26
CA PRO A 38 0.94 -9.80 -4.03
C PRO A 38 -0.32 -9.36 -4.81
N ALA A 39 -0.55 -9.93 -6.00
CA ALA A 39 -1.76 -9.64 -6.77
C ALA A 39 -3.01 -10.21 -6.09
N LEU A 40 -3.00 -11.50 -5.69
CA LEU A 40 -4.15 -12.13 -5.04
C LEU A 40 -4.46 -11.53 -3.67
N LEU A 41 -3.45 -11.10 -2.89
CA LEU A 41 -3.66 -10.37 -1.63
C LEU A 41 -4.49 -9.10 -1.83
N ARG A 42 -4.28 -8.40 -2.93
CA ARG A 42 -5.05 -7.19 -3.29
C ARG A 42 -6.43 -7.54 -3.84
N LEU A 43 -6.50 -8.53 -4.74
CA LEU A 43 -7.73 -8.91 -5.44
C LEU A 43 -8.76 -9.55 -4.50
N GLN A 44 -8.34 -10.38 -3.51
CA GLN A 44 -9.25 -11.04 -2.59
C GLN A 44 -10.09 -10.10 -1.74
N THR A 45 -9.72 -8.83 -1.61
CA THR A 45 -10.53 -7.82 -0.89
C THR A 45 -11.78 -7.43 -1.66
N HIS A 46 -11.75 -7.59 -3.00
CA HIS A 46 -12.83 -7.21 -3.92
C HIS A 46 -13.54 -8.42 -4.54
N TYR A 47 -12.83 -9.53 -4.72
CA TYR A 47 -13.31 -10.71 -5.42
C TYR A 47 -13.35 -11.94 -4.53
N ARG A 48 -14.26 -12.86 -4.80
CA ARG A 48 -14.14 -14.27 -4.41
C ARG A 48 -13.08 -14.91 -5.30
N LEU A 49 -12.22 -15.76 -4.73
CA LEU A 49 -11.20 -16.49 -5.49
C LEU A 49 -11.64 -17.95 -5.63
N VAL A 50 -11.76 -18.44 -6.85
CA VAL A 50 -12.19 -19.81 -7.15
C VAL A 50 -11.19 -20.44 -8.13
N ILE A 51 -10.64 -21.59 -7.77
CA ILE A 51 -9.78 -22.36 -8.69
C ILE A 51 -10.64 -23.25 -9.58
N VAL A 52 -10.39 -23.25 -10.91
CA VAL A 52 -11.02 -24.16 -11.86
C VAL A 52 -9.95 -24.76 -12.79
N SER A 53 -9.62 -26.02 -12.60
CA SER A 53 -8.51 -26.67 -13.30
C SER A 53 -8.90 -27.97 -14.00
N ASN A 54 -8.31 -28.21 -15.17
CA ASN A 54 -8.36 -29.51 -15.85
C ASN A 54 -7.07 -30.27 -15.47
N GLN A 55 -7.23 -31.49 -14.93
CA GLN A 55 -6.13 -32.37 -14.53
C GLN A 55 -6.25 -33.69 -15.29
N ASP A 56 -5.67 -33.73 -16.48
CA ASP A 56 -5.86 -34.81 -17.46
C ASP A 56 -5.40 -36.18 -16.91
N GLY A 57 -6.35 -37.09 -16.74
CA GLY A 57 -6.12 -38.43 -16.28
C GLY A 57 -5.80 -38.53 -14.78
N LEU A 58 -6.15 -37.57 -13.97
CA LEU A 58 -5.99 -37.60 -12.52
C LEU A 58 -6.72 -38.84 -11.93
N GLY A 59 -6.02 -39.57 -11.06
CA GLY A 59 -6.48 -40.85 -10.49
C GLY A 59 -6.14 -42.07 -11.34
N SER A 60 -5.54 -41.89 -12.54
CA SER A 60 -5.03 -43.01 -13.37
C SER A 60 -3.61 -43.43 -12.96
N ALA A 61 -3.12 -44.55 -13.56
CA ALA A 61 -1.74 -45.01 -13.35
C ALA A 61 -0.69 -43.98 -13.85
N SER A 62 -1.02 -43.14 -14.87
CA SER A 62 -0.12 -42.12 -15.39
C SER A 62 -0.12 -40.83 -14.58
N PHE A 63 -1.16 -40.59 -13.76
CA PHE A 63 -1.25 -39.45 -12.86
C PHE A 63 -2.00 -39.84 -11.56
N PRO A 64 -1.32 -40.54 -10.63
CA PRO A 64 -1.92 -40.97 -9.37
C PRO A 64 -2.43 -39.79 -8.52
N GLN A 65 -3.54 -39.99 -7.81
CA GLN A 65 -4.14 -38.96 -6.95
C GLN A 65 -3.12 -38.36 -5.96
N ALA A 66 -2.33 -39.20 -5.29
CA ALA A 66 -1.34 -38.77 -4.29
C ALA A 66 -0.25 -37.88 -4.90
N SER A 67 0.11 -38.07 -6.19
CA SER A 67 1.09 -37.22 -6.89
C SER A 67 0.54 -35.81 -7.15
N PHE A 68 -0.77 -35.66 -7.30
CA PHE A 68 -1.43 -34.37 -7.41
C PHE A 68 -1.66 -33.72 -6.04
N ASP A 69 -2.14 -34.52 -5.06
CA ASP A 69 -2.56 -33.95 -3.76
C ASP A 69 -1.42 -33.27 -3.03
N THR A 70 -0.22 -33.86 -2.98
CA THR A 70 0.94 -33.34 -2.27
C THR A 70 1.34 -31.92 -2.73
N PRO A 71 1.60 -31.64 -4.02
CA PRO A 71 1.91 -30.28 -4.46
C PRO A 71 0.70 -29.35 -4.42
N HIS A 72 -0.52 -29.88 -4.59
CA HIS A 72 -1.73 -29.07 -4.53
C HIS A 72 -2.01 -28.55 -3.11
N GLU A 73 -1.95 -29.42 -2.11
CA GLU A 73 -2.09 -29.03 -0.70
C GLU A 73 -1.00 -28.06 -0.30
N LYS A 74 0.25 -28.30 -0.72
CA LYS A 74 1.36 -27.40 -0.43
C LYS A 74 1.17 -26.01 -1.06
N MET A 75 0.64 -25.95 -2.27
CA MET A 75 0.27 -24.68 -2.93
C MET A 75 -0.77 -23.92 -2.08
N LEU A 76 -1.87 -24.61 -1.70
CA LEU A 76 -2.94 -23.99 -0.89
C LEU A 76 -2.44 -23.54 0.50
N GLU A 77 -1.63 -24.37 1.18
CA GLU A 77 -0.99 -24.01 2.45
C GLU A 77 -0.11 -22.76 2.30
N THR A 78 0.66 -22.67 1.21
CA THR A 78 1.52 -21.51 0.97
C THR A 78 0.69 -20.25 0.78
N PHE A 79 -0.36 -20.29 -0.03
CA PHE A 79 -1.28 -19.16 -0.17
C PHE A 79 -1.94 -18.80 1.16
N ALA A 80 -2.41 -19.78 1.92
CA ALA A 80 -3.04 -19.56 3.23
C ALA A 80 -2.07 -18.95 4.25
N SER A 81 -0.79 -19.33 4.25
CA SER A 81 0.25 -18.76 5.11
C SER A 81 0.50 -17.29 4.83
N GLN A 82 0.22 -16.84 3.59
CA GLN A 82 0.28 -15.43 3.18
C GLN A 82 -1.06 -14.69 3.37
N GLY A 83 -2.08 -15.35 3.94
CA GLY A 83 -3.39 -14.76 4.16
C GLY A 83 -4.33 -14.80 2.96
N ILE A 84 -4.01 -15.56 1.91
CA ILE A 84 -4.86 -15.75 0.73
C ILE A 84 -5.70 -17.01 0.92
N ARG A 85 -7.01 -16.91 0.68
CA ARG A 85 -7.95 -18.03 0.76
C ARG A 85 -8.77 -18.15 -0.51
N PHE A 86 -8.89 -19.36 -1.02
CA PHE A 86 -9.79 -19.68 -2.11
C PHE A 86 -11.15 -20.11 -1.54
N ASP A 87 -12.24 -19.56 -2.07
CA ASP A 87 -13.61 -19.84 -1.64
C ASP A 87 -14.09 -21.21 -2.13
N ALA A 88 -13.54 -21.69 -3.27
CA ALA A 88 -13.80 -23.02 -3.81
C ALA A 88 -12.64 -23.49 -4.72
N VAL A 89 -12.52 -24.80 -4.87
CA VAL A 89 -11.57 -25.46 -5.77
C VAL A 89 -12.32 -26.52 -6.58
N TYR A 90 -12.32 -26.38 -7.90
CA TYR A 90 -12.98 -27.28 -8.84
C TYR A 90 -11.95 -27.94 -9.75
N ILE A 91 -11.86 -29.26 -9.73
CA ILE A 91 -10.91 -30.05 -10.50
C ILE A 91 -11.67 -31.00 -11.41
N CYS A 92 -11.37 -30.96 -12.70
CA CYS A 92 -11.83 -31.96 -13.65
C CYS A 92 -10.72 -33.01 -13.86
N PRO A 93 -10.93 -34.30 -13.54
CA PRO A 93 -9.92 -35.33 -13.70
C PRO A 93 -9.90 -35.95 -15.11
N HIS A 94 -10.85 -35.63 -15.96
CA HIS A 94 -11.09 -36.28 -17.25
C HIS A 94 -10.18 -35.75 -18.35
N ARG A 95 -9.85 -36.63 -19.29
CA ARG A 95 -9.19 -36.28 -20.55
C ARG A 95 -10.17 -35.71 -21.56
N ALA A 96 -9.65 -35.10 -22.64
CA ALA A 96 -10.47 -34.50 -23.69
C ALA A 96 -11.37 -35.54 -24.38
N GLU A 97 -10.86 -36.74 -24.61
CA GLU A 97 -11.57 -37.84 -25.23
C GLU A 97 -12.72 -38.43 -24.39
N ASP A 98 -12.76 -38.16 -23.11
CA ASP A 98 -13.83 -38.67 -22.23
C ASP A 98 -15.17 -37.98 -22.43
N GLY A 99 -15.19 -36.85 -23.14
CA GLY A 99 -16.41 -36.13 -23.50
C GLY A 99 -17.26 -35.67 -22.31
N CYS A 100 -16.67 -35.46 -21.15
CA CYS A 100 -17.38 -35.09 -19.92
C CYS A 100 -17.92 -33.65 -19.98
N THR A 101 -18.89 -33.36 -19.14
CA THR A 101 -19.49 -32.01 -19.04
C THR A 101 -18.75 -31.08 -18.08
N CYS A 102 -17.72 -31.56 -17.39
CA CYS A 102 -17.01 -30.82 -16.35
C CYS A 102 -15.66 -30.23 -16.81
N ARG A 103 -15.03 -30.76 -17.88
CA ARG A 103 -13.76 -30.27 -18.40
C ARG A 103 -13.96 -28.90 -19.07
N LYS A 104 -13.15 -27.90 -18.71
CA LYS A 104 -13.11 -26.63 -19.43
C LYS A 104 -12.90 -26.87 -20.92
N PRO A 105 -13.67 -26.25 -21.82
CA PRO A 105 -14.54 -25.07 -21.60
C PRO A 105 -15.95 -25.38 -21.10
N GLN A 106 -16.29 -26.61 -20.75
CA GLN A 106 -17.63 -26.95 -20.25
C GLN A 106 -17.83 -26.38 -18.84
N ILE A 107 -19.10 -25.97 -18.55
CA ILE A 107 -19.48 -25.29 -17.30
C ILE A 107 -19.95 -26.26 -16.20
N GLY A 108 -19.82 -27.55 -16.41
CA GLY A 108 -20.40 -28.58 -15.53
C GLY A 108 -19.93 -28.52 -14.09
N LEU A 109 -18.65 -28.15 -13.85
CA LEU A 109 -18.11 -27.95 -12.48
C LEU A 109 -18.74 -26.75 -11.77
N LEU A 110 -19.26 -25.79 -12.51
CA LEU A 110 -19.77 -24.53 -11.97
C LEU A 110 -21.30 -24.45 -11.93
N ARG A 111 -22.01 -25.57 -12.22
CA ARG A 111 -23.48 -25.61 -12.25
C ARG A 111 -24.12 -25.12 -10.94
N ASP A 112 -23.57 -25.53 -9.81
CA ASP A 112 -24.10 -25.12 -8.51
C ASP A 112 -23.80 -23.66 -8.20
N GLU A 113 -22.68 -23.13 -8.63
CA GLU A 113 -22.33 -21.71 -8.53
C GLU A 113 -23.31 -20.85 -9.36
N ILE A 114 -23.60 -21.31 -10.58
CA ILE A 114 -24.54 -20.65 -11.52
C ILE A 114 -25.97 -20.71 -10.98
N ALA A 115 -26.42 -21.89 -10.55
CA ALA A 115 -27.78 -22.10 -10.01
C ALA A 115 -28.04 -21.30 -8.74
N ALA A 116 -26.99 -21.16 -7.89
CA ALA A 116 -27.06 -20.40 -6.65
C ALA A 116 -26.84 -18.89 -6.84
N LEU A 117 -26.64 -18.41 -8.07
CA LEU A 117 -26.31 -17.01 -8.41
C LEU A 117 -25.16 -16.46 -7.52
N ARG A 118 -24.11 -17.27 -7.29
CA ARG A 118 -23.02 -16.91 -6.40
C ARG A 118 -21.99 -15.94 -7.01
N PHE A 119 -22.14 -15.56 -8.25
CA PHE A 119 -21.25 -14.61 -8.90
C PHE A 119 -22.05 -13.48 -9.59
N ASP A 120 -21.39 -12.34 -9.75
CA ASP A 120 -21.90 -11.21 -10.50
C ASP A 120 -21.33 -11.28 -11.93
N PRO A 121 -22.16 -11.61 -12.98
CA PRO A 121 -21.66 -11.75 -14.34
C PRO A 121 -21.03 -10.49 -14.90
N ALA A 122 -21.47 -9.32 -14.49
CA ALA A 122 -20.97 -8.04 -14.99
C ALA A 122 -19.53 -7.72 -14.52
N HIS A 123 -19.15 -8.24 -13.35
CA HIS A 123 -17.87 -7.93 -12.71
C HIS A 123 -17.04 -9.16 -12.35
N SER A 124 -17.42 -10.35 -12.87
CA SER A 124 -16.63 -11.59 -12.67
C SER A 124 -15.77 -11.90 -13.91
N TYR A 125 -14.70 -12.65 -13.69
CA TYR A 125 -13.72 -12.93 -14.75
C TYR A 125 -13.25 -14.39 -14.68
N VAL A 126 -12.82 -14.93 -15.83
CA VAL A 126 -11.97 -16.11 -15.90
C VAL A 126 -10.55 -15.67 -16.21
N ILE A 127 -9.58 -16.19 -15.48
CA ILE A 127 -8.15 -15.93 -15.69
C ILE A 127 -7.47 -17.27 -15.97
N GLY A 128 -6.82 -17.41 -17.12
CA GLY A 128 -6.10 -18.62 -17.49
C GLY A 128 -5.19 -18.41 -18.69
N ASP A 129 -4.27 -19.33 -18.94
CA ASP A 129 -3.27 -19.26 -19.99
C ASP A 129 -3.70 -19.92 -21.32
N ARG A 130 -4.81 -20.67 -21.31
CA ARG A 130 -5.27 -21.48 -22.44
C ARG A 130 -6.56 -20.97 -23.09
N ASP A 131 -6.78 -21.39 -24.34
CA ASP A 131 -8.02 -21.07 -25.07
C ASP A 131 -9.26 -21.63 -24.38
N SER A 132 -9.13 -22.81 -23.71
CA SER A 132 -10.22 -23.40 -22.92
C SER A 132 -10.71 -22.52 -21.78
N ASP A 133 -9.87 -21.67 -21.23
CA ASP A 133 -10.24 -20.72 -20.17
C ASP A 133 -11.04 -19.54 -20.75
N LEU A 134 -10.61 -19.03 -21.88
CA LEU A 134 -11.34 -17.95 -22.57
C LEU A 134 -12.72 -18.45 -23.07
N GLN A 135 -12.78 -19.65 -23.60
CA GLN A 135 -14.06 -20.26 -24.00
C GLN A 135 -14.95 -20.58 -22.78
N LEU A 136 -14.37 -20.94 -21.63
CA LEU A 136 -15.13 -21.06 -20.37
C LEU A 136 -15.77 -19.71 -19.99
N ALA A 137 -15.02 -18.62 -20.14
CA ALA A 137 -15.56 -17.28 -19.88
C ALA A 137 -16.72 -16.95 -20.81
N GLU A 138 -16.60 -17.25 -22.10
CA GLU A 138 -17.68 -17.09 -23.09
C GLU A 138 -18.91 -17.92 -22.72
N ASN A 139 -18.73 -19.18 -22.31
CA ASN A 139 -19.81 -20.07 -21.91
C ASN A 139 -20.51 -19.64 -20.61
N LEU A 140 -19.80 -18.89 -19.75
CA LEU A 140 -20.35 -18.28 -18.53
C LEU A 140 -20.96 -16.91 -18.77
N GLY A 141 -20.78 -16.32 -19.96
CA GLY A 141 -21.19 -14.95 -20.28
C GLY A 141 -20.42 -13.87 -19.50
N ILE A 142 -19.15 -14.13 -19.17
CA ILE A 142 -18.26 -13.20 -18.44
C ILE A 142 -16.98 -12.92 -19.22
N THR A 143 -16.15 -12.00 -18.73
CA THR A 143 -14.91 -11.63 -19.41
C THR A 143 -13.78 -12.61 -19.11
N GLY A 144 -13.10 -13.11 -20.15
CA GLY A 144 -11.87 -13.89 -20.05
C GLY A 144 -10.63 -13.00 -20.10
N LEU A 145 -9.65 -13.28 -19.25
CA LEU A 145 -8.33 -12.64 -19.24
C LEU A 145 -7.26 -13.71 -19.50
N ARG A 146 -6.58 -13.58 -20.65
CA ARG A 146 -5.49 -14.49 -20.98
C ARG A 146 -4.25 -14.14 -20.17
N TYR A 147 -3.91 -14.97 -19.23
CA TYR A 147 -2.67 -14.84 -18.48
C TYR A 147 -1.47 -15.11 -19.39
N HIS A 148 -0.44 -14.28 -19.26
CA HIS A 148 0.87 -14.48 -19.85
C HIS A 148 1.91 -13.69 -19.05
N PRO A 149 2.98 -14.33 -18.54
CA PRO A 149 3.92 -13.68 -17.62
C PRO A 149 4.56 -12.39 -18.18
N ASP A 150 4.80 -12.32 -19.50
CA ASP A 150 5.46 -11.18 -20.15
C ASP A 150 4.50 -10.13 -20.74
N HIS A 151 3.19 -10.46 -20.92
CA HIS A 151 2.24 -9.55 -21.57
C HIS A 151 1.11 -9.11 -20.65
N LEU A 152 0.44 -10.05 -19.98
CA LEU A 152 -0.62 -9.80 -19.02
C LEU A 152 -0.39 -10.66 -17.78
N GLY A 153 0.71 -10.38 -17.06
CA GLY A 153 1.05 -11.04 -15.80
C GLY A 153 0.20 -10.54 -14.63
N TRP A 154 0.35 -11.17 -13.48
CA TRP A 154 -0.48 -10.92 -12.29
C TRP A 154 -0.47 -9.47 -11.81
N ALA A 155 0.66 -8.77 -11.91
CA ALA A 155 0.72 -7.34 -11.57
C ALA A 155 -0.24 -6.51 -12.42
N HIS A 156 -0.23 -6.72 -13.76
CA HIS A 156 -1.11 -6.02 -14.70
C HIS A 156 -2.59 -6.43 -14.54
N ILE A 157 -2.86 -7.72 -14.25
CA ILE A 157 -4.22 -8.20 -13.97
C ILE A 157 -4.78 -7.49 -12.73
N ALA A 158 -3.99 -7.40 -11.66
CA ALA A 158 -4.41 -6.71 -10.45
C ALA A 158 -4.68 -5.21 -10.70
N GLU A 159 -3.84 -4.54 -11.49
CA GLU A 159 -4.07 -3.14 -11.89
C GLU A 159 -5.35 -2.98 -12.73
N LYS A 160 -5.60 -3.91 -13.64
CA LYS A 160 -6.78 -3.87 -14.52
C LYS A 160 -8.10 -4.13 -13.80
N LEU A 161 -8.09 -5.04 -12.82
CA LEU A 161 -9.31 -5.51 -12.14
C LEU A 161 -9.62 -4.75 -10.85
N LEU A 162 -8.63 -4.18 -10.22
CA LEU A 162 -8.90 -3.35 -9.05
C LEU A 162 -9.56 -2.05 -9.51
N PRO A 163 -10.62 -1.63 -8.82
CA PRO A 163 -11.24 -0.35 -9.15
C PRO A 163 -10.16 0.74 -9.22
N VAL A 164 -10.23 1.55 -10.25
CA VAL A 164 -9.35 2.70 -10.51
C VAL A 164 -9.44 3.77 -9.39
N ALA A 165 -10.00 3.43 -8.24
CA ALA A 165 -9.99 4.29 -7.04
C ALA A 165 -8.59 4.74 -6.60
N ALA A 166 -7.51 4.19 -7.21
CA ALA A 166 -6.14 4.66 -7.03
C ALA A 166 -5.62 5.57 -8.17
N THR A 167 -6.30 5.66 -9.33
CA THR A 167 -5.81 6.43 -10.48
C THR A 167 -6.61 7.69 -10.81
N GLU A 168 -7.78 7.91 -10.22
CA GLU A 168 -8.53 9.17 -10.33
C GLU A 168 -8.52 10.02 -9.05
N ARG A 169 -7.69 9.66 -8.06
CA ARG A 169 -7.50 10.56 -6.94
C ARG A 169 -6.70 11.76 -7.43
N ALA A 170 -7.24 12.95 -7.22
CA ALA A 170 -6.48 14.17 -7.45
C ALA A 170 -5.12 14.05 -6.77
N PRO A 171 -4.00 14.40 -7.47
CA PRO A 171 -2.67 14.31 -6.88
C PRO A 171 -2.65 15.03 -5.54
N ARG A 172 -2.10 14.40 -4.50
CA ARG A 172 -2.01 15.00 -3.16
C ARG A 172 -0.91 16.05 -3.12
N ARG A 173 -1.21 17.18 -3.72
CA ARG A 173 -0.32 18.32 -3.88
C ARG A 173 -0.89 19.54 -3.19
N ALA A 174 0.00 20.37 -2.66
CA ALA A 174 -0.36 21.67 -2.13
C ALA A 174 0.71 22.70 -2.46
N SER A 175 0.26 23.95 -2.56
CA SER A 175 1.14 25.11 -2.65
C SER A 175 0.59 26.16 -1.68
N VAL A 176 1.39 26.49 -0.67
CA VAL A 176 1.05 27.48 0.35
C VAL A 176 2.01 28.66 0.24
N HIS A 177 1.47 29.86 0.29
CA HIS A 177 2.22 31.10 0.45
C HIS A 177 1.70 31.80 1.70
N ARG A 178 2.56 31.87 2.72
CA ARG A 178 2.28 32.57 3.98
C ARG A 178 3.18 33.79 4.05
N GLN A 179 2.57 34.96 4.19
CA GLN A 179 3.29 36.24 4.31
C GLN A 179 2.80 36.98 5.55
N THR A 180 3.73 37.39 6.38
CA THR A 180 3.52 38.26 7.53
C THR A 180 4.37 39.54 7.38
N ARG A 181 4.53 40.33 8.44
CA ARG A 181 5.52 41.41 8.46
C ARG A 181 6.95 40.93 8.72
N GLU A 182 7.08 39.72 9.24
CA GLU A 182 8.31 39.11 9.74
C GLU A 182 8.84 38.05 8.79
N THR A 183 7.94 37.39 8.02
CA THR A 183 8.30 36.28 7.15
C THR A 183 7.57 36.28 5.81
N ASP A 184 8.22 35.77 4.75
CA ASP A 184 7.62 35.39 3.46
C ASP A 184 8.00 33.93 3.18
N ILE A 185 7.01 33.03 3.22
CA ILE A 185 7.24 31.57 3.15
C ILE A 185 6.42 30.97 2.03
N ARG A 186 7.09 30.19 1.18
CA ARG A 186 6.48 29.44 0.08
C ARG A 186 6.80 27.96 0.23
N ILE A 187 5.75 27.15 0.27
CA ILE A 187 5.88 25.68 0.38
C ILE A 187 5.13 25.01 -0.77
N ARG A 188 5.78 24.02 -1.39
CA ARG A 188 5.15 23.13 -2.36
C ARG A 188 5.40 21.68 -1.94
N LEU A 189 4.33 20.88 -1.92
CA LEU A 189 4.36 19.45 -1.56
C LEU A 189 3.79 18.61 -2.68
N ASP A 190 4.37 17.41 -2.86
CA ASP A 190 3.79 16.30 -3.63
C ASP A 190 3.93 15.03 -2.80
N LEU A 191 2.85 14.59 -2.13
CA LEU A 191 2.84 13.44 -1.22
C LEU A 191 2.90 12.10 -1.95
N ASP A 192 2.63 12.09 -3.25
CA ASP A 192 2.58 10.87 -4.08
C ASP A 192 3.88 10.63 -4.85
N ARG A 193 4.85 11.55 -4.77
CA ARG A 193 6.10 11.47 -5.51
C ARG A 193 7.30 11.76 -4.61
N ALA A 194 8.27 10.86 -4.57
CA ALA A 194 9.60 11.15 -4.04
C ALA A 194 10.43 11.92 -5.08
N GLY A 195 11.27 12.85 -4.64
CA GLY A 195 12.09 13.67 -5.55
C GLY A 195 13.19 14.41 -4.81
N ILE A 196 13.85 15.33 -5.52
CA ILE A 196 14.85 16.23 -4.93
C ILE A 196 14.09 17.33 -4.17
N ASN A 197 14.45 17.52 -2.91
CA ASN A 197 13.93 18.59 -2.07
C ASN A 197 14.77 19.86 -2.25
N HIS A 198 14.12 21.01 -2.26
CA HIS A 198 14.76 22.30 -2.22
C HIS A 198 14.26 23.06 -0.99
N ILE A 199 15.10 23.18 0.02
CA ILE A 199 14.74 23.75 1.31
C ILE A 199 15.74 24.84 1.66
N HIS A 200 15.25 26.04 1.87
CA HIS A 200 16.05 27.21 2.22
C HIS A 200 15.28 28.09 3.21
N THR A 201 15.71 28.09 4.46
CA THR A 201 15.16 28.95 5.53
C THR A 201 16.17 29.98 6.05
N GLY A 202 17.41 29.89 5.60
CA GLY A 202 18.52 30.65 6.13
C GLY A 202 19.13 30.08 7.41
N ILE A 203 18.56 29.00 7.96
CA ILE A 203 19.01 28.30 9.17
C ILE A 203 19.44 26.90 8.75
N GLY A 204 20.74 26.70 8.46
CA GLY A 204 21.23 25.47 7.82
C GLY A 204 20.90 24.18 8.57
N PHE A 205 20.90 24.18 9.90
CA PHE A 205 20.49 23.01 10.67
C PHE A 205 18.99 22.74 10.53
N PHE A 206 18.15 23.77 10.49
CA PHE A 206 16.72 23.62 10.28
C PHE A 206 16.38 23.13 8.86
N ASP A 207 17.09 23.62 7.84
CA ASP A 207 16.96 23.11 6.46
C ASP A 207 17.23 21.60 6.41
N HIS A 208 18.30 21.14 7.10
CA HIS A 208 18.59 19.72 7.22
C HIS A 208 17.50 18.94 7.97
N MET A 209 16.90 19.51 9.02
CA MET A 209 15.80 18.87 9.76
C MET A 209 14.54 18.74 8.93
N LEU A 210 14.17 19.74 8.16
CA LEU A 210 13.03 19.71 7.24
C LEU A 210 13.26 18.66 6.12
N ASP A 211 14.48 18.55 5.60
CA ASP A 211 14.83 17.52 4.62
C ASP A 211 14.68 16.10 5.20
N GLN A 212 14.95 15.89 6.51
CA GLN A 212 14.69 14.60 7.15
C GLN A 212 13.19 14.24 7.12
N ILE A 213 12.29 15.21 7.29
CA ILE A 213 10.84 14.96 7.18
C ILE A 213 10.48 14.46 5.78
N ALA A 214 10.90 15.15 4.73
CA ALA A 214 10.57 14.81 3.35
C ALA A 214 11.20 13.48 2.91
N THR A 215 12.49 13.31 3.14
CA THR A 215 13.25 12.11 2.77
C THR A 215 12.69 10.86 3.45
N HIS A 216 12.49 10.90 4.76
CA HIS A 216 11.95 9.77 5.50
C HIS A 216 10.43 9.62 5.33
N GLY A 217 9.74 10.72 5.04
CA GLY A 217 8.34 10.75 4.63
C GLY A 217 8.10 10.14 3.25
N GLY A 218 9.12 10.14 2.39
CA GLY A 218 9.06 9.57 1.03
C GLY A 218 8.24 10.42 0.06
N PHE A 219 8.22 11.74 0.27
CA PHE A 219 7.53 12.71 -0.59
C PHE A 219 8.44 13.88 -0.96
N GLN A 220 8.07 14.63 -2.00
CA GLN A 220 8.81 15.80 -2.43
C GLN A 220 8.34 17.06 -1.71
N MET A 221 9.29 17.87 -1.25
CA MET A 221 9.04 19.13 -0.54
C MET A 221 10.00 20.24 -0.98
N ASN A 222 9.44 21.39 -1.31
CA ASN A 222 10.21 22.61 -1.58
C ASN A 222 9.75 23.69 -0.62
N ILE A 223 10.70 24.34 0.07
CA ILE A 223 10.46 25.41 1.03
C ILE A 223 11.42 26.56 0.74
N ASP A 224 10.88 27.75 0.55
CA ASP A 224 11.60 29.02 0.58
C ASP A 224 11.04 29.88 1.70
N CYS A 225 11.89 30.29 2.64
CA CYS A 225 11.54 31.17 3.74
C CYS A 225 12.51 32.36 3.78
N ALA A 226 11.99 33.56 3.67
CA ALA A 226 12.71 34.79 3.95
C ALA A 226 12.12 35.37 5.25
N GLY A 227 12.85 35.25 6.35
CA GLY A 227 12.46 35.74 7.68
C GLY A 227 13.42 36.78 8.21
N ASP A 228 13.03 37.42 9.31
CA ASP A 228 13.78 38.46 10.01
C ASP A 228 14.88 37.92 10.94
N LEU A 229 15.74 37.04 10.40
CA LEU A 229 16.83 36.39 11.13
C LEU A 229 17.81 37.33 11.84
N HIS A 230 17.75 38.62 11.53
CA HIS A 230 18.50 39.64 12.26
C HIS A 230 17.92 39.92 13.66
N ILE A 231 16.68 39.52 13.94
CA ILE A 231 16.06 39.50 15.26
C ILE A 231 16.45 38.19 15.97
N ASP A 232 15.89 37.07 15.49
CA ASP A 232 16.27 35.70 15.86
C ASP A 232 15.64 34.70 14.84
N GLU A 233 15.71 33.37 15.12
CA GLU A 233 15.15 32.34 14.27
C GLU A 233 13.68 32.00 14.57
N HIS A 234 13.09 32.53 15.62
CA HIS A 234 11.77 32.14 16.14
C HIS A 234 10.67 32.24 15.08
N HIS A 235 10.50 33.45 14.51
CA HIS A 235 9.44 33.69 13.51
C HIS A 235 9.61 32.79 12.28
N SER A 236 10.84 32.60 11.80
CA SER A 236 11.13 31.74 10.66
C SER A 236 10.76 30.29 10.93
N ILE A 237 11.04 29.75 12.11
CA ILE A 237 10.76 28.36 12.48
C ILE A 237 9.27 28.17 12.73
N GLU A 238 8.63 29.03 13.50
CA GLU A 238 7.20 28.93 13.81
C GLU A 238 6.35 29.05 12.57
N ASP A 239 6.54 30.09 11.76
CA ASP A 239 5.75 30.34 10.58
C ASP A 239 5.99 29.27 9.49
N THR A 240 7.21 28.71 9.38
CA THR A 240 7.48 27.56 8.53
C THR A 240 6.69 26.33 9.01
N ALA A 241 6.63 26.07 10.31
CA ALA A 241 5.86 24.96 10.87
C ALA A 241 4.35 25.11 10.57
N LEU A 242 3.81 26.31 10.75
CA LEU A 242 2.41 26.62 10.45
C LEU A 242 2.10 26.44 8.96
N ALA A 243 2.95 26.98 8.08
CA ALA A 243 2.80 26.86 6.63
C ALA A 243 2.92 25.38 6.15
N LEU A 244 3.85 24.60 6.73
CA LEU A 244 4.03 23.18 6.43
C LEU A 244 2.84 22.35 6.89
N GLY A 245 2.32 22.60 8.09
CA GLY A 245 1.12 21.94 8.59
C GLY A 245 -0.10 22.21 7.71
N GLU A 246 -0.28 23.44 7.27
CA GLU A 246 -1.33 23.82 6.34
C GLU A 246 -1.17 23.14 4.99
N ALA A 247 0.04 23.12 4.43
CA ALA A 247 0.33 22.45 3.15
C ALA A 247 0.05 20.94 3.22
N LEU A 248 0.46 20.27 4.29
CA LEU A 248 0.15 18.85 4.52
C LEU A 248 -1.37 18.63 4.64
N ARG A 249 -2.08 19.47 5.38
CA ARG A 249 -3.53 19.41 5.53
C ARG A 249 -4.24 19.57 4.18
N GLN A 250 -3.84 20.56 3.37
CA GLN A 250 -4.40 20.78 2.03
C GLN A 250 -4.14 19.60 1.09
N ALA A 251 -2.90 19.07 1.09
CA ALA A 251 -2.54 17.93 0.25
C ALA A 251 -3.27 16.64 0.65
N LEU A 252 -3.57 16.44 1.94
CA LEU A 252 -4.34 15.29 2.44
C LEU A 252 -5.84 15.37 2.10
N GLY A 253 -6.36 16.57 1.85
CA GLY A 253 -7.76 16.78 1.48
C GLY A 253 -8.75 16.19 2.50
N ASP A 254 -9.70 15.40 2.03
CA ASP A 254 -10.76 14.76 2.85
C ASP A 254 -10.27 13.56 3.66
N LYS A 255 -9.01 13.18 3.52
CA LYS A 255 -8.34 12.06 4.24
C LYS A 255 -8.96 10.68 4.00
N ARG A 256 -9.76 10.50 2.95
CA ARG A 256 -10.32 9.18 2.63
C ARG A 256 -9.23 8.20 2.23
N GLY A 257 -9.36 6.96 2.73
CA GLY A 257 -8.48 5.84 2.39
C GLY A 257 -7.06 5.92 2.94
N ILE A 258 -6.70 6.92 3.77
CA ILE A 258 -5.39 6.96 4.42
C ILE A 258 -5.30 5.98 5.60
N ALA A 259 -4.08 5.52 5.93
CA ALA A 259 -3.84 4.68 7.10
C ALA A 259 -4.06 5.41 8.43
N ARG A 260 -3.99 6.76 8.45
CA ARG A 260 -4.27 7.65 9.57
C ARG A 260 -3.25 7.63 10.70
N PHE A 261 -2.63 6.51 11.03
CA PHE A 261 -1.77 6.31 12.20
C PHE A 261 -0.33 5.90 11.85
N GLY A 262 0.62 6.12 12.76
CA GLY A 262 2.00 5.67 12.60
C GLY A 262 2.87 5.81 13.87
N PHE A 263 4.13 5.27 13.88
CA PHE A 263 5.00 5.13 15.07
C PHE A 263 6.54 4.94 14.79
N VAL A 264 7.41 4.55 15.59
CA VAL A 264 8.73 4.55 16.24
C VAL A 264 10.02 4.13 15.46
N LEU A 265 11.24 4.74 15.80
CA LEU A 265 12.57 4.25 15.35
C LEU A 265 13.79 4.68 16.23
N PRO A 266 14.98 3.99 16.15
CA PRO A 266 16.25 4.39 16.77
C PRO A 266 17.13 5.25 15.85
N MET A 267 18.07 6.01 16.43
CA MET A 267 19.19 6.66 15.75
C MET A 267 20.41 6.63 16.65
N ASP A 268 21.41 5.81 16.32
CA ASP A 268 22.59 5.55 17.12
C ASP A 268 22.24 5.32 18.60
N GLU A 269 22.80 6.13 19.53
CA GLU A 269 22.51 6.08 20.95
C GLU A 269 21.17 6.73 21.33
N CYS A 270 20.47 7.34 20.38
CA CYS A 270 19.19 7.98 20.58
C CYS A 270 18.03 7.07 20.18
N ARG A 271 16.95 7.15 20.93
CA ARG A 271 15.66 6.53 20.60
C ARG A 271 14.59 7.60 20.56
N ALA A 272 13.98 7.79 19.40
CA ALA A 272 12.83 8.65 19.24
C ALA A 272 11.55 7.83 19.02
N GLN A 273 10.45 8.34 19.54
CA GLN A 273 9.11 7.80 19.39
C GLN A 273 8.19 8.91 18.91
N CYS A 274 7.36 8.58 17.92
CA CYS A 274 6.33 9.45 17.42
C CYS A 274 5.04 8.63 17.26
N THR A 275 3.95 9.10 17.85
CA THR A 275 2.62 8.61 17.56
C THR A 275 1.80 9.75 16.99
N LEU A 276 1.12 9.49 15.89
CA LEU A 276 0.39 10.47 15.10
C LEU A 276 -1.02 9.96 14.85
N ASP A 277 -2.00 10.84 15.03
CA ASP A 277 -3.37 10.63 14.58
C ASP A 277 -3.83 11.87 13.78
N LEU A 278 -4.10 11.68 12.50
CA LEU A 278 -4.62 12.72 11.61
C LEU A 278 -6.12 12.98 11.86
N SER A 279 -6.46 13.18 13.11
CA SER A 279 -7.81 13.17 13.69
C SER A 279 -8.64 14.44 13.46
N GLY A 280 -8.07 15.49 12.88
CA GLY A 280 -8.72 16.80 12.84
C GLY A 280 -8.73 17.53 14.20
N ARG A 281 -8.09 17.01 15.24
CA ARG A 281 -8.02 17.59 16.59
C ARG A 281 -6.56 17.88 16.95
N PRO A 282 -6.17 19.17 17.04
CA PRO A 282 -4.80 19.56 17.35
C PRO A 282 -4.47 19.24 18.82
N TYR A 283 -3.38 18.53 19.02
CA TYR A 283 -2.78 18.29 20.33
C TYR A 283 -1.34 17.87 20.13
N CYS A 284 -0.43 18.48 20.92
CA CYS A 284 0.98 18.08 20.94
C CYS A 284 1.40 17.71 22.35
N CYS A 285 2.05 16.54 22.48
CA CYS A 285 2.74 16.13 23.69
C CYS A 285 4.20 15.90 23.36
N PHE A 286 5.10 16.72 23.90
CA PHE A 286 6.52 16.65 23.61
C PHE A 286 7.30 16.27 24.89
N LYS A 287 8.24 15.31 24.79
CA LYS A 287 9.06 14.81 25.89
C LYS A 287 10.51 14.58 25.42
N ALA A 288 11.28 15.64 25.35
CA ALA A 288 12.71 15.58 25.13
C ALA A 288 13.39 16.70 25.91
N GLU A 289 14.52 16.40 26.50
CA GLU A 289 15.35 17.36 27.23
C GLU A 289 16.64 17.58 26.46
N PHE A 290 17.04 18.84 26.30
CA PHE A 290 18.28 19.23 25.65
C PHE A 290 19.19 19.89 26.67
N LYS A 291 20.51 19.66 26.51
CA LYS A 291 21.54 20.23 27.40
C LYS A 291 22.19 21.47 26.79
N ARG A 292 22.21 21.53 25.45
CA ARG A 292 22.77 22.65 24.70
C ARG A 292 21.65 23.64 24.41
N GLU A 293 21.95 24.92 24.49
CA GLU A 293 21.00 25.97 24.09
C GLU A 293 20.77 25.96 22.57
N GLN A 294 21.82 25.64 21.78
CA GLN A 294 21.77 25.66 20.32
C GLN A 294 22.53 24.50 19.70
N VAL A 295 22.08 24.08 18.51
CA VAL A 295 22.74 23.15 17.60
C VAL A 295 22.80 23.80 16.21
N GLY A 296 24.00 24.19 15.74
CA GLY A 296 24.17 24.78 14.42
C GLY A 296 23.37 26.05 14.17
N GLY A 297 23.24 26.95 15.15
CA GLY A 297 22.45 28.19 15.03
C GLY A 297 20.94 27.97 15.12
N PHE A 298 20.51 26.81 15.60
CA PHE A 298 19.11 26.45 15.87
C PHE A 298 18.92 26.31 17.38
N ALA A 299 18.09 27.13 18.00
CA ALA A 299 17.78 27.03 19.42
C ALA A 299 17.04 25.71 19.71
N THR A 300 17.51 24.94 20.67
CA THR A 300 16.97 23.59 20.92
C THR A 300 15.52 23.61 21.39
N GLU A 301 15.08 24.66 22.06
CA GLU A 301 13.70 24.88 22.48
C GLU A 301 12.75 24.99 21.29
N MET A 302 13.22 25.48 20.14
CA MET A 302 12.43 25.59 18.92
C MET A 302 12.03 24.21 18.35
N THR A 303 12.62 23.12 18.81
CA THR A 303 12.20 21.75 18.43
C THR A 303 10.79 21.48 18.93
N GLU A 304 10.49 21.76 20.18
CA GLU A 304 9.13 21.59 20.72
C GLU A 304 8.15 22.56 20.07
N HIS A 305 8.57 23.82 19.93
CA HIS A 305 7.74 24.87 19.33
C HIS A 305 7.37 24.54 17.87
N PHE A 306 8.31 24.05 17.09
CA PHE A 306 8.06 23.57 15.71
C PHE A 306 6.96 22.50 15.65
N PHE A 307 7.09 21.44 16.43
CA PHE A 307 6.12 20.34 16.41
C PHE A 307 4.77 20.74 17.01
N TYR A 308 4.75 21.65 17.98
CA TYR A 308 3.51 22.24 18.47
C TYR A 308 2.79 23.01 17.38
N SER A 309 3.44 23.99 16.74
CA SER A 309 2.86 24.81 15.68
C SER A 309 2.42 23.99 14.47
N LEU A 310 3.24 22.99 14.08
CA LEU A 310 2.89 22.04 13.05
C LEU A 310 1.60 21.26 13.39
N SER A 311 1.47 20.78 14.63
CA SER A 311 0.29 20.01 15.06
C SER A 311 -0.98 20.83 15.03
N GLN A 312 -0.89 22.10 15.37
CA GLN A 312 -2.02 23.05 15.33
C GLN A 312 -2.51 23.26 13.88
N SER A 313 -1.59 23.51 12.96
CA SER A 313 -1.93 23.80 11.57
C SER A 313 -2.33 22.54 10.79
N LEU A 314 -1.66 21.41 11.01
CA LEU A 314 -2.01 20.11 10.42
C LEU A 314 -3.33 19.54 10.98
N MET A 315 -3.79 20.04 12.12
CA MET A 315 -4.97 19.54 12.82
C MET A 315 -4.82 18.06 13.20
N CYS A 316 -3.74 17.72 13.92
CA CYS A 316 -3.43 16.34 14.30
C CYS A 316 -3.11 16.22 15.79
N THR A 317 -3.30 15.02 16.32
CA THR A 317 -2.78 14.65 17.63
C THR A 317 -1.39 14.05 17.44
N LEU A 318 -0.38 14.64 18.11
CA LEU A 318 1.02 14.29 17.96
C LEU A 318 1.66 14.08 19.33
N HIS A 319 2.26 12.91 19.55
CA HIS A 319 3.08 12.65 20.73
C HIS A 319 4.49 12.32 20.27
N LEU A 320 5.46 13.07 20.76
CA LEU A 320 6.89 12.93 20.48
C LEU A 320 7.70 12.73 21.74
N SER A 321 8.67 11.84 21.71
CA SER A 321 9.67 11.73 22.76
C SER A 321 11.01 11.29 22.19
N SER A 322 12.10 11.79 22.79
CA SER A 322 13.45 11.35 22.47
C SER A 322 14.29 11.18 23.73
N LYS A 323 15.11 10.12 23.75
CA LYS A 323 16.11 9.84 24.79
C LYS A 323 17.44 9.55 24.11
N GLY A 324 18.51 10.14 24.61
CA GLY A 324 19.87 9.98 24.09
C GLY A 324 20.83 10.94 24.79
N ARG A 325 22.09 10.98 24.34
CA ARG A 325 23.14 11.81 24.95
C ARG A 325 23.49 13.01 24.08
N ASN A 326 23.46 12.88 22.77
CA ASN A 326 23.81 13.94 21.82
C ASN A 326 22.55 14.70 21.39
N ASP A 327 22.50 16.00 21.63
CA ASP A 327 21.32 16.82 21.33
C ASP A 327 21.05 16.96 19.82
N HIS A 328 22.09 16.97 18.97
CA HIS A 328 21.94 16.88 17.52
C HIS A 328 21.19 15.60 17.12
N HIS A 329 21.65 14.43 17.61
CA HIS A 329 21.00 13.15 17.32
C HIS A 329 19.58 13.07 17.90
N LYS A 330 19.32 13.66 19.06
CA LYS A 330 17.96 13.72 19.62
C LYS A 330 17.02 14.51 18.73
N ILE A 331 17.42 15.71 18.28
CA ILE A 331 16.62 16.56 17.39
C ILE A 331 16.42 15.86 16.06
N GLU A 332 17.49 15.44 15.42
CA GLU A 332 17.43 14.76 14.12
C GLU A 332 16.56 13.49 14.17
N SER A 333 16.65 12.69 15.22
CA SER A 333 15.81 11.50 15.40
C SER A 333 14.32 11.83 15.54
N LEU A 334 13.97 12.99 16.13
CA LEU A 334 12.57 13.46 16.20
C LEU A 334 12.01 13.82 14.83
N PHE A 335 12.77 14.52 13.99
CA PHE A 335 12.36 14.86 12.62
C PHE A 335 12.28 13.61 11.72
N LYS A 336 13.25 12.70 11.82
CA LYS A 336 13.23 11.42 11.10
C LYS A 336 12.03 10.54 11.50
N VAL A 337 11.78 10.39 12.80
CA VAL A 337 10.67 9.55 13.25
C VAL A 337 9.33 10.17 12.87
N PHE A 338 9.20 11.49 12.89
CA PHE A 338 7.99 12.16 12.38
C PHE A 338 7.80 11.89 10.89
N GLY A 339 8.82 12.04 10.05
CA GLY A 339 8.76 11.72 8.62
C GLY A 339 8.32 10.27 8.37
N ARG A 340 8.91 9.30 9.07
CA ARG A 340 8.54 7.86 8.97
C ARG A 340 7.11 7.59 9.43
N THR A 341 6.70 8.21 10.52
CA THR A 341 5.34 8.11 11.06
C THR A 341 4.34 8.72 10.10
N LEU A 342 4.64 9.89 9.55
CA LEU A 342 3.81 10.54 8.55
C LEU A 342 3.66 9.67 7.29
N ARG A 343 4.74 9.08 6.79
CA ARG A 343 4.71 8.14 5.65
C ARG A 343 3.75 6.97 5.86
N GLN A 344 3.69 6.42 7.08
CA GLN A 344 2.75 5.37 7.43
C GLN A 344 1.31 5.90 7.46
N ALA A 345 1.10 7.04 8.14
CA ALA A 345 -0.21 7.62 8.34
C ALA A 345 -0.89 8.08 7.03
N ILE A 346 -0.11 8.59 6.07
CA ILE A 346 -0.63 9.09 4.77
C ILE A 346 -0.73 8.00 3.70
N ARG A 347 -0.33 6.76 3.99
CA ARG A 347 -0.41 5.65 3.05
C ARG A 347 -1.87 5.38 2.71
N ILE A 348 -2.16 5.17 1.43
CA ILE A 348 -3.49 4.83 0.97
C ILE A 348 -3.74 3.34 1.17
N GLU A 349 -4.78 2.99 1.92
CA GLU A 349 -5.16 1.61 2.26
C GLU A 349 -6.60 1.27 1.82
N GLY A 350 -7.33 2.24 1.27
CA GLY A 350 -8.70 2.04 0.83
C GLY A 350 -9.34 3.30 0.28
N SER A 351 -10.66 3.34 0.23
CA SER A 351 -11.46 4.49 -0.25
C SER A 351 -12.33 5.09 0.87
N GLU A 352 -12.50 4.38 1.97
CA GLU A 352 -13.38 4.78 3.07
C GLU A 352 -12.72 5.83 3.98
N LEU A 353 -13.55 6.62 4.66
CA LEU A 353 -13.06 7.52 5.70
C LEU A 353 -12.66 6.68 6.93
N PRO A 354 -11.39 6.70 7.41
CA PRO A 354 -10.94 5.88 8.53
C PRO A 354 -11.44 6.42 9.87
N SER A 355 -12.75 6.50 10.04
CA SER A 355 -13.42 7.06 11.22
C SER A 355 -14.76 6.40 11.49
N SER A 356 -14.94 5.85 12.68
CA SER A 356 -16.24 5.34 13.15
C SER A 356 -17.29 6.44 13.37
N LYS A 357 -16.86 7.70 13.43
CA LYS A 357 -17.74 8.87 13.62
C LYS A 357 -18.18 9.50 12.29
N GLY A 358 -17.66 9.03 11.14
CA GLY A 358 -17.97 9.59 9.82
C GLY A 358 -17.37 10.95 9.52
N VAL A 359 -16.51 11.49 10.41
CA VAL A 359 -15.78 12.75 10.26
C VAL A 359 -14.35 12.63 10.80
N LEU A 360 -13.44 13.45 10.25
CA LEU A 360 -12.05 13.63 10.70
C LEU A 360 -11.67 15.09 10.67
#